data_36b5209c65b48e226b3527db49a5455c
#
_entry.id   36b5209c65b48e226b3527db49a5455c
#
_cell.length_a   1.000
_cell.length_b   1.000
_cell.length_c   1.000
_cell.angle_alpha   90.00
_cell.angle_beta   90.00
_cell.angle_gamma   90.00
#
_symmetry.space_group_name_H-M   'P 1'
#
loop_
_entity.id
_entity.type
_entity.pdbx_description
1 polymer ?
#
loop_
_entity_poly.entity_id
_entity_poly.type
_entity_poly.pdbx_seq_one_letter_code
_entity_poly.pdbx_strand_id
1 'polypeptide(L)'
;MKILIIDDDLLMVEAQTALLTQAGHEVLSSTHSGKAIELIRAHIPDCVITDIIMPEVDGIQILKQISDDKQLTGIKVIIVSAKPFKFDRRQAMKMGAAGFITKPIDPATYCAQIQCAITEKIKLTFWGVRGTLPVPGKRAFKYGGNTSCVTLELPKGEFFIFDAGSGIKELSNHIMATRDGKLNAKIFISHPHWDHINALPFFSPLYIPGNEFEILGTSHAGISMESLITAQMDDVYFPITMHQLESSVYFRDLTQGEYDVDGVNVKTFLLNHPGNSLGYRINYNGRSICYITDNEFFLPDSPNYDLDYINRLSEFIEDTDALITDCTYLDNEYPSKVGWGHSCVSQVAAVAHQANVKNLYLFHHDPDQDDAKIDLKLADAKMALEKLGSKTVVSAPTETQSFLI
;
A
#
# COMPACT_ATOMS: atom_id res chain seq x y z
N MET A 1 -3.12 -23.91 -8.86
CA MET A 1 -3.23 -23.35 -10.24
C MET A 1 -2.19 -24.00 -11.11
N LYS A 2 -2.45 -24.06 -12.41
CA LYS A 2 -1.52 -24.54 -13.42
C LYS A 2 -0.73 -23.38 -14.01
N ILE A 3 0.57 -23.37 -13.85
CA ILE A 3 1.46 -22.27 -14.26
C ILE A 3 2.45 -22.79 -15.29
N LEU A 4 2.62 -22.06 -16.39
CA LEU A 4 3.65 -22.35 -17.39
C LEU A 4 4.75 -21.27 -17.32
N ILE A 5 5.99 -21.69 -17.10
CA ILE A 5 7.18 -20.82 -17.09
C ILE A 5 7.90 -20.95 -18.43
N ILE A 6 8.25 -19.81 -19.05
CA ILE A 6 9.02 -19.72 -20.29
C ILE A 6 10.17 -18.73 -20.06
N ASP A 7 11.40 -19.25 -20.00
CA ASP A 7 12.61 -18.46 -19.74
C ASP A 7 13.79 -19.23 -20.31
N ASP A 8 14.65 -18.64 -21.11
CA ASP A 8 15.79 -19.31 -21.74
C ASP A 8 16.93 -19.60 -20.75
N ASP A 9 16.90 -18.98 -19.56
CA ASP A 9 17.80 -19.29 -18.45
C ASP A 9 17.31 -20.49 -17.63
N LEU A 10 17.98 -21.64 -17.78
CA LEU A 10 17.64 -22.87 -17.06
C LEU A 10 17.65 -22.69 -15.54
N LEU A 11 18.62 -21.95 -14.98
CA LEU A 11 18.72 -21.72 -13.53
C LEU A 11 17.53 -20.93 -13.03
N MET A 12 17.08 -19.96 -13.80
CA MET A 12 15.89 -19.18 -13.48
C MET A 12 14.63 -20.03 -13.53
N VAL A 13 14.48 -20.87 -14.55
CA VAL A 13 13.38 -21.84 -14.65
C VAL A 13 13.33 -22.77 -13.44
N GLU A 14 14.47 -23.35 -13.05
CA GLU A 14 14.55 -24.24 -11.89
C GLU A 14 14.18 -23.52 -10.59
N ALA A 15 14.72 -22.32 -10.35
CA ALA A 15 14.41 -21.52 -9.16
C ALA A 15 12.92 -21.18 -9.07
N GLN A 16 12.32 -20.66 -10.14
CA GLN A 16 10.89 -20.33 -10.20
C GLN A 16 10.03 -21.57 -10.01
N THR A 17 10.38 -22.67 -10.66
CA THR A 17 9.65 -23.96 -10.55
C THR A 17 9.66 -24.46 -9.10
N ALA A 18 10.81 -24.43 -8.43
CA ALA A 18 10.93 -24.87 -7.05
C ALA A 18 10.04 -24.03 -6.12
N LEU A 19 10.10 -22.70 -6.22
CA LEU A 19 9.31 -21.78 -5.39
C LEU A 19 7.80 -21.98 -5.59
N LEU A 20 7.35 -22.07 -6.83
CA LEU A 20 5.92 -22.18 -7.14
C LEU A 20 5.36 -23.58 -6.83
N THR A 21 6.17 -24.63 -6.99
CA THR A 21 5.78 -26.00 -6.59
C THR A 21 5.66 -26.11 -5.08
N GLN A 22 6.61 -25.50 -4.34
CA GLN A 22 6.55 -25.44 -2.87
C GLN A 22 5.30 -24.66 -2.39
N ALA A 23 4.85 -23.66 -3.14
CA ALA A 23 3.62 -22.93 -2.88
C ALA A 23 2.33 -23.69 -3.29
N GLY A 24 2.43 -24.93 -3.77
CA GLY A 24 1.30 -25.80 -4.10
C GLY A 24 0.72 -25.59 -5.50
N HIS A 25 1.49 -25.03 -6.44
CA HIS A 25 1.09 -24.89 -7.85
C HIS A 25 1.54 -26.09 -8.69
N GLU A 26 0.76 -26.42 -9.71
CA GLU A 26 1.18 -27.31 -10.81
C GLU A 26 2.01 -26.48 -11.79
N VAL A 27 3.30 -26.81 -11.92
CA VAL A 27 4.23 -26.02 -12.74
C VAL A 27 4.72 -26.82 -13.94
N LEU A 28 4.53 -26.24 -15.11
CA LEU A 28 5.16 -26.65 -16.37
C LEU A 28 6.22 -25.62 -16.72
N SER A 29 7.28 -26.04 -17.41
CA SER A 29 8.32 -25.11 -17.80
C SER A 29 8.94 -25.44 -19.13
N SER A 30 9.48 -24.45 -19.81
CA SER A 30 10.22 -24.59 -21.05
C SER A 30 11.33 -23.54 -21.17
N THR A 31 12.50 -23.97 -21.59
CA THR A 31 13.60 -23.08 -21.98
C THR A 31 13.56 -22.69 -23.47
N HIS A 32 12.57 -23.14 -24.23
CA HIS A 32 12.43 -22.91 -25.66
C HIS A 32 11.23 -22.02 -25.92
N SER A 33 11.45 -20.74 -26.14
CA SER A 33 10.39 -19.76 -26.38
C SER A 33 9.61 -19.98 -27.68
N GLY A 34 10.24 -20.56 -28.71
CA GLY A 34 9.59 -20.89 -29.97
C GLY A 34 8.44 -21.91 -29.83
N LYS A 35 8.41 -22.71 -28.76
CA LYS A 35 7.34 -23.66 -28.47
C LYS A 35 6.26 -23.10 -27.54
N ALA A 36 6.38 -21.85 -27.11
CA ALA A 36 5.53 -21.25 -26.07
C ALA A 36 4.04 -21.40 -26.40
N ILE A 37 3.60 -20.97 -27.55
CA ILE A 37 2.18 -20.96 -27.94
C ILE A 37 1.63 -22.39 -28.13
N GLU A 38 2.46 -23.32 -28.62
CA GLU A 38 2.09 -24.73 -28.71
C GLU A 38 1.82 -25.31 -27.30
N LEU A 39 2.73 -25.07 -26.35
CA LEU A 39 2.57 -25.51 -24.97
C LEU A 39 1.36 -24.85 -24.28
N ILE A 40 1.14 -23.55 -24.51
CA ILE A 40 -0.01 -22.82 -23.96
C ILE A 40 -1.31 -23.44 -24.46
N ARG A 41 -1.43 -23.71 -25.75
CA ARG A 41 -2.63 -24.34 -26.34
C ARG A 41 -2.84 -25.78 -25.89
N ALA A 42 -1.76 -26.54 -25.75
CA ALA A 42 -1.84 -27.95 -25.32
C ALA A 42 -2.26 -28.08 -23.85
N HIS A 43 -1.82 -27.14 -22.98
CA HIS A 43 -1.98 -27.29 -21.54
C HIS A 43 -3.00 -26.33 -20.92
N ILE A 44 -3.39 -25.25 -21.63
CA ILE A 44 -4.31 -24.19 -21.15
C ILE A 44 -3.99 -23.81 -19.69
N PRO A 45 -2.82 -23.21 -19.40
CA PRO A 45 -2.46 -22.83 -18.04
C PRO A 45 -3.31 -21.65 -17.54
N ASP A 46 -3.49 -21.56 -16.21
CA ASP A 46 -4.13 -20.40 -15.59
C ASP A 46 -3.25 -19.15 -15.71
N CYS A 47 -1.93 -19.35 -15.69
CA CYS A 47 -0.93 -18.28 -15.78
C CYS A 47 0.27 -18.71 -16.61
N VAL A 48 0.78 -17.78 -17.42
CA VAL A 48 2.06 -17.86 -18.11
C VAL A 48 3.01 -16.85 -17.49
N ILE A 49 4.19 -17.31 -17.08
CA ILE A 49 5.29 -16.48 -16.62
C ILE A 49 6.37 -16.51 -17.70
N THR A 50 6.76 -15.36 -18.23
CA THR A 50 7.73 -15.31 -19.34
C THR A 50 8.76 -14.19 -19.16
N ASP A 51 10.03 -14.44 -19.56
CA ASP A 51 11.00 -13.37 -19.73
C ASP A 51 10.63 -12.53 -20.98
N ILE A 52 11.10 -11.28 -21.00
CA ILE A 52 10.99 -10.42 -22.20
C ILE A 52 12.01 -10.87 -23.24
N ILE A 53 13.27 -10.99 -22.85
CA ILE A 53 14.40 -11.16 -23.78
C ILE A 53 14.72 -12.65 -23.88
N MET A 54 14.23 -13.28 -24.90
CA MET A 54 14.50 -14.67 -25.21
C MET A 54 14.82 -14.84 -26.70
N PRO A 55 15.60 -15.86 -27.08
CA PRO A 55 15.78 -16.25 -28.48
C PRO A 55 14.45 -16.65 -29.14
N GLU A 56 14.34 -16.53 -30.45
CA GLU A 56 13.21 -16.92 -31.29
C GLU A 56 11.94 -16.07 -31.08
N VAL A 57 11.30 -16.14 -29.91
CA VAL A 57 10.06 -15.41 -29.59
C VAL A 57 10.24 -14.70 -28.26
N ASP A 58 10.08 -13.38 -28.25
CA ASP A 58 10.16 -12.59 -27.03
C ASP A 58 8.85 -12.64 -26.22
N GLY A 59 8.93 -12.31 -24.91
CA GLY A 59 7.78 -12.38 -24.02
C GLY A 59 6.65 -11.40 -24.36
N ILE A 60 6.95 -10.28 -25.02
CA ILE A 60 5.94 -9.33 -25.49
C ILE A 60 5.18 -9.90 -26.67
N GLN A 61 5.86 -10.65 -27.55
CA GLN A 61 5.21 -11.35 -28.67
C GLN A 61 4.32 -12.47 -28.16
N ILE A 62 4.74 -13.23 -27.13
CA ILE A 62 3.91 -14.25 -26.46
C ILE A 62 2.65 -13.60 -25.86
N LEU A 63 2.81 -12.51 -25.10
CA LEU A 63 1.69 -11.75 -24.54
C LEU A 63 0.70 -11.31 -25.61
N LYS A 64 1.21 -10.76 -26.71
CA LYS A 64 0.38 -10.32 -27.83
C LYS A 64 -0.41 -11.48 -28.47
N GLN A 65 0.24 -12.60 -28.71
CA GLN A 65 -0.41 -13.78 -29.31
C GLN A 65 -1.52 -14.35 -28.39
N ILE A 66 -1.32 -14.33 -27.07
CA ILE A 66 -2.34 -14.72 -26.09
C ILE A 66 -3.50 -13.72 -26.10
N SER A 67 -3.22 -12.42 -26.12
CA SER A 67 -4.24 -11.37 -26.10
C SER A 67 -5.10 -11.33 -27.37
N ASP A 68 -4.50 -11.66 -28.52
CA ASP A 68 -5.17 -11.65 -29.82
C ASP A 68 -6.00 -12.94 -30.06
N ASP A 69 -5.75 -14.02 -29.31
CA ASP A 69 -6.41 -15.32 -29.48
C ASP A 69 -7.59 -15.47 -28.49
N LYS A 70 -8.81 -15.47 -29.04
CA LYS A 70 -10.05 -15.64 -28.26
C LYS A 70 -10.12 -16.94 -27.47
N GLN A 71 -9.41 -17.99 -27.90
CA GLN A 71 -9.39 -19.29 -27.21
C GLN A 71 -8.48 -19.28 -25.98
N LEU A 72 -7.56 -18.30 -25.89
CA LEU A 72 -6.63 -18.14 -24.79
C LEU A 72 -7.07 -17.01 -23.82
N THR A 73 -8.26 -16.45 -24.04
CA THR A 73 -8.84 -15.42 -23.17
C THR A 73 -8.95 -15.94 -21.73
N GLY A 74 -8.44 -15.19 -20.77
CA GLY A 74 -8.45 -15.57 -19.35
C GLY A 74 -7.11 -16.08 -18.82
N ILE A 75 -6.17 -16.46 -19.70
CA ILE A 75 -4.81 -16.78 -19.27
C ILE A 75 -4.12 -15.50 -18.80
N LYS A 76 -3.69 -15.49 -17.54
CA LYS A 76 -2.92 -14.35 -16.99
C LYS A 76 -1.46 -14.45 -17.45
N VAL A 77 -0.89 -13.35 -17.95
CA VAL A 77 0.51 -13.32 -18.36
C VAL A 77 1.30 -12.41 -17.41
N ILE A 78 2.34 -12.95 -16.80
CA ILE A 78 3.26 -12.20 -15.93
C ILE A 78 4.62 -12.16 -16.63
N ILE A 79 5.15 -10.96 -16.75
CA ILE A 79 6.48 -10.73 -17.30
C ILE A 79 7.51 -10.74 -16.17
N VAL A 80 8.61 -11.47 -16.33
CA VAL A 80 9.74 -11.47 -15.40
C VAL A 80 11.00 -11.07 -16.19
N SER A 81 11.59 -9.91 -15.90
CA SER A 81 12.68 -9.40 -16.74
C SER A 81 13.80 -8.73 -15.94
N ALA A 82 15.05 -8.90 -16.42
CA ALA A 82 16.25 -8.25 -15.86
C ALA A 82 16.36 -6.76 -16.21
N LYS A 83 15.63 -6.27 -17.21
CA LYS A 83 15.71 -4.88 -17.65
C LYS A 83 14.49 -4.08 -17.20
N PRO A 84 14.63 -3.19 -16.19
CA PRO A 84 13.54 -2.36 -15.71
C PRO A 84 13.38 -1.09 -16.56
N PHE A 85 13.33 -1.19 -17.88
CA PHE A 85 12.99 -0.01 -18.68
C PHE A 85 11.52 0.32 -18.46
N LYS A 86 11.24 1.54 -18.00
CA LYS A 86 9.86 2.06 -17.85
C LYS A 86 9.01 1.85 -19.10
N PHE A 87 9.66 1.89 -20.27
CA PHE A 87 9.02 1.67 -21.56
C PHE A 87 8.49 0.24 -21.70
N ASP A 88 9.32 -0.77 -21.44
CA ASP A 88 8.94 -2.19 -21.61
C ASP A 88 7.82 -2.58 -20.64
N ARG A 89 7.92 -2.13 -19.39
CA ARG A 89 6.86 -2.34 -18.39
C ARG A 89 5.54 -1.68 -18.79
N ARG A 90 5.56 -0.37 -19.18
CA ARG A 90 4.36 0.31 -19.63
C ARG A 90 3.75 -0.33 -20.86
N GLN A 91 4.58 -0.81 -21.78
CA GLN A 91 4.13 -1.50 -22.98
C GLN A 91 3.45 -2.83 -22.63
N ALA A 92 4.10 -3.68 -21.82
CA ALA A 92 3.56 -4.96 -21.39
C ALA A 92 2.20 -4.78 -20.68
N MET A 93 2.12 -3.79 -19.76
CA MET A 93 0.89 -3.51 -19.03
C MET A 93 -0.24 -2.99 -19.93
N LYS A 94 0.06 -2.12 -20.91
CA LYS A 94 -0.92 -1.67 -21.93
C LYS A 94 -1.43 -2.81 -22.82
N MET A 95 -0.60 -3.81 -23.04
CA MET A 95 -0.95 -4.99 -23.81
C MET A 95 -1.69 -6.07 -23.01
N GLY A 96 -1.99 -5.81 -21.73
CA GLY A 96 -2.80 -6.70 -20.90
C GLY A 96 -2.01 -7.68 -20.02
N ALA A 97 -0.71 -7.47 -19.81
CA ALA A 97 0.03 -8.25 -18.81
C ALA A 97 -0.63 -8.11 -17.43
N ALA A 98 -0.79 -9.21 -16.72
CA ALA A 98 -1.36 -9.24 -15.37
C ALA A 98 -0.36 -8.74 -14.32
N GLY A 99 0.94 -8.86 -14.58
CA GLY A 99 2.00 -8.39 -13.69
C GLY A 99 3.35 -8.24 -14.39
N PHE A 100 4.25 -7.54 -13.71
CA PHE A 100 5.64 -7.36 -14.15
C PHE A 100 6.55 -7.45 -12.93
N ILE A 101 7.47 -8.43 -12.93
CA ILE A 101 8.43 -8.69 -11.85
C ILE A 101 9.84 -8.45 -12.39
N THR A 102 10.66 -7.75 -11.63
CA THR A 102 12.06 -7.47 -12.00
C THR A 102 12.97 -8.56 -11.46
N LYS A 103 13.90 -9.06 -12.30
CA LYS A 103 15.00 -9.95 -11.86
C LYS A 103 16.10 -9.12 -11.15
N PRO A 104 16.77 -9.68 -10.13
CA PRO A 104 16.60 -11.03 -9.60
C PRO A 104 15.27 -11.17 -8.83
N ILE A 105 14.70 -12.37 -8.86
CA ILE A 105 13.49 -12.67 -8.08
C ILE A 105 13.87 -12.86 -6.61
N ASP A 106 13.08 -12.31 -5.71
CA ASP A 106 13.22 -12.54 -4.29
C ASP A 106 12.40 -13.76 -3.85
N PRO A 107 13.04 -14.85 -3.39
CA PRO A 107 12.34 -16.07 -2.99
C PRO A 107 11.26 -15.85 -1.91
N ALA A 108 11.45 -14.87 -1.01
CA ALA A 108 10.52 -14.62 0.09
C ALA A 108 9.21 -13.98 -0.38
N THR A 109 9.24 -13.18 -1.45
CA THR A 109 8.09 -12.41 -1.92
C THR A 109 7.55 -12.86 -3.28
N TYR A 110 8.32 -13.63 -4.04
CA TYR A 110 7.99 -14.02 -5.42
C TYR A 110 6.62 -14.65 -5.58
N CYS A 111 6.30 -15.68 -4.76
CA CYS A 111 5.02 -16.35 -4.83
C CYS A 111 3.85 -15.42 -4.47
N ALA A 112 4.05 -14.52 -3.51
CA ALA A 112 3.04 -13.53 -3.13
C ALA A 112 2.81 -12.51 -4.27
N GLN A 113 3.85 -12.07 -4.98
CA GLN A 113 3.73 -11.18 -6.13
C GLN A 113 2.96 -11.85 -7.28
N ILE A 114 3.27 -13.12 -7.59
CA ILE A 114 2.52 -13.91 -8.58
C ILE A 114 1.05 -14.04 -8.18
N GLN A 115 0.78 -14.37 -6.92
CA GLN A 115 -0.58 -14.51 -6.41
C GLN A 115 -1.36 -13.19 -6.50
N CYS A 116 -0.75 -12.08 -6.13
CA CYS A 116 -1.36 -10.75 -6.27
C CYS A 116 -1.69 -10.43 -7.74
N ALA A 117 -0.74 -10.66 -8.64
CA ALA A 117 -0.94 -10.40 -10.07
C ALA A 117 -2.06 -11.26 -10.68
N ILE A 118 -2.14 -12.54 -10.34
CA ILE A 118 -3.17 -13.45 -10.86
C ILE A 118 -4.55 -13.14 -10.29
N THR A 119 -4.64 -12.89 -8.98
CA THR A 119 -5.92 -12.64 -8.29
C THR A 119 -6.35 -11.18 -8.39
N GLU A 120 -5.51 -10.31 -8.95
CA GLU A 120 -5.72 -8.85 -8.97
C GLU A 120 -5.93 -8.24 -7.59
N LYS A 121 -5.40 -8.90 -6.55
CA LYS A 121 -5.49 -8.43 -5.18
C LYS A 121 -4.43 -7.40 -4.86
N ILE A 122 -4.80 -6.43 -4.03
CA ILE A 122 -3.89 -5.42 -3.50
C ILE A 122 -3.33 -5.96 -2.18
N LYS A 123 -2.00 -5.92 -2.02
CA LYS A 123 -1.37 -6.25 -0.73
C LYS A 123 -1.24 -4.98 0.10
N LEU A 124 -1.99 -4.93 1.20
CA LEU A 124 -1.94 -3.89 2.22
C LEU A 124 -1.04 -4.36 3.35
N THR A 125 0.00 -3.58 3.72
CA THR A 125 0.91 -3.92 4.84
C THR A 125 1.07 -2.74 5.78
N PHE A 126 1.06 -3.02 7.09
CA PHE A 126 1.24 -2.03 8.15
C PHE A 126 2.68 -2.09 8.67
N TRP A 127 3.39 -0.96 8.70
CA TRP A 127 4.79 -0.84 9.18
C TRP A 127 4.89 -0.04 10.47
N GLY A 128 3.88 0.75 10.77
CA GLY A 128 3.70 1.47 12.02
C GLY A 128 2.23 1.77 12.21
N VAL A 129 1.74 1.61 13.44
CA VAL A 129 0.30 1.69 13.77
C VAL A 129 0.00 2.69 14.90
N ARG A 130 1.04 3.29 15.48
CA ARG A 130 0.92 4.28 16.56
C ARG A 130 0.77 5.70 16.00
N GLY A 131 0.16 6.56 16.81
CA GLY A 131 0.14 8.00 16.61
C GLY A 131 1.07 8.75 17.55
N THR A 132 1.31 10.00 17.26
CA THR A 132 2.00 11.00 18.09
C THR A 132 3.48 10.70 18.35
N LEU A 133 3.84 9.57 18.97
CA LEU A 133 5.21 9.21 19.31
C LEU A 133 5.43 7.68 19.21
N PRO A 134 6.64 7.24 18.85
CA PRO A 134 7.01 5.84 18.93
C PRO A 134 6.97 5.32 20.37
N VAL A 135 6.51 4.09 20.56
CA VAL A 135 6.35 3.43 21.85
C VAL A 135 7.33 2.28 21.98
N PRO A 136 8.49 2.46 22.61
CA PRO A 136 9.46 1.38 22.80
C PRO A 136 9.06 0.43 23.93
N GLY A 137 9.57 -0.80 23.86
CA GLY A 137 9.56 -1.75 24.97
C GLY A 137 8.32 -2.63 25.05
N LYS A 138 8.21 -3.33 26.19
CA LYS A 138 7.32 -4.50 26.36
C LYS A 138 5.83 -4.20 26.21
N ARG A 139 5.40 -2.97 26.44
CA ARG A 139 3.98 -2.58 26.36
C ARG A 139 3.43 -2.49 24.94
N ALA A 140 4.30 -2.59 23.92
CA ALA A 140 3.94 -2.52 22.51
C ALA A 140 4.43 -3.75 21.72
N PHE A 141 4.66 -4.89 22.32
CA PHE A 141 5.20 -6.08 21.64
C PHE A 141 4.22 -6.71 20.66
N LYS A 142 2.93 -6.66 20.94
CA LYS A 142 1.91 -7.29 20.11
C LYS A 142 1.59 -6.47 18.88
N TYR A 143 1.30 -5.21 19.06
CA TYR A 143 0.85 -4.34 17.95
C TYR A 143 2.01 -3.60 17.28
N GLY A 144 3.10 -3.40 17.99
CA GLY A 144 4.23 -2.59 17.56
C GLY A 144 4.22 -1.19 18.15
N GLY A 145 5.36 -0.52 18.06
CA GLY A 145 5.59 0.80 18.66
C GLY A 145 5.87 1.90 17.65
N ASN A 146 5.91 1.60 16.35
CA ASN A 146 6.22 2.59 15.33
C ASN A 146 5.01 3.43 14.94
N THR A 147 5.29 4.71 14.58
CA THR A 147 4.27 5.64 14.09
C THR A 147 3.96 5.42 12.61
N SER A 148 2.96 6.10 12.14
CA SER A 148 2.20 5.88 10.90
C SER A 148 3.05 5.58 9.68
N CYS A 149 2.94 4.36 9.16
CA CYS A 149 3.42 3.96 7.84
C CYS A 149 2.66 2.73 7.33
N VAL A 150 2.08 2.85 6.15
CA VAL A 150 1.30 1.78 5.51
C VAL A 150 1.71 1.69 4.04
N THR A 151 1.73 0.48 3.47
CA THR A 151 2.00 0.30 2.04
C THR A 151 0.89 -0.42 1.31
N LEU A 152 0.68 -0.04 0.04
CA LEU A 152 -0.10 -0.79 -0.93
C LEU A 152 0.83 -1.25 -2.06
N GLU A 153 0.90 -2.56 -2.26
CA GLU A 153 1.50 -3.17 -3.45
C GLU A 153 0.37 -3.59 -4.39
N LEU A 154 0.28 -2.90 -5.53
CA LEU A 154 -0.76 -3.19 -6.51
C LEU A 154 -0.28 -4.28 -7.49
N PRO A 155 -1.21 -5.06 -8.07
CA PRO A 155 -0.88 -6.20 -8.95
C PRO A 155 0.05 -5.85 -10.10
N LYS A 156 -0.08 -4.66 -10.68
CA LYS A 156 0.76 -4.19 -11.78
C LYS A 156 2.11 -3.64 -11.32
N GLY A 157 2.38 -3.68 -10.00
CA GLY A 157 3.64 -3.35 -9.36
C GLY A 157 3.81 -1.86 -9.01
N GLU A 158 2.72 -1.09 -9.01
CA GLU A 158 2.71 0.22 -8.39
C GLU A 158 2.90 0.02 -6.88
N PHE A 159 3.75 0.86 -6.28
CA PHE A 159 4.09 0.78 -4.87
C PHE A 159 3.79 2.11 -4.19
N PHE A 160 2.76 2.12 -3.35
CA PHE A 160 2.31 3.31 -2.64
C PHE A 160 2.62 3.17 -1.15
N ILE A 161 3.18 4.23 -0.59
CA ILE A 161 3.52 4.37 0.83
C ILE A 161 2.66 5.49 1.38
N PHE A 162 1.96 5.25 2.47
CA PHE A 162 1.16 6.26 3.19
C PHE A 162 1.87 6.58 4.49
N ASP A 163 2.25 7.84 4.61
CA ASP A 163 3.05 8.44 5.67
C ASP A 163 4.46 7.83 5.86
N ALA A 164 5.32 8.61 6.46
CA ALA A 164 6.73 8.34 6.68
C ALA A 164 7.13 8.55 8.16
N GLY A 165 6.24 8.12 9.06
CA GLY A 165 6.55 8.02 10.48
C GLY A 165 7.62 6.96 10.75
N SER A 166 7.90 6.65 12.02
CA SER A 166 9.00 5.74 12.35
C SER A 166 8.86 4.35 11.74
N GLY A 167 7.65 3.92 11.37
CA GLY A 167 7.39 2.67 10.65
C GLY A 167 8.07 2.57 9.29
N ILE A 168 8.40 3.70 8.63
CA ILE A 168 9.10 3.68 7.34
C ILE A 168 10.52 3.11 7.48
N LYS A 169 11.10 3.13 8.69
CA LYS A 169 12.41 2.52 8.94
C LYS A 169 12.35 1.00 8.84
N GLU A 170 11.30 0.37 9.35
CA GLU A 170 11.09 -1.07 9.20
C GLU A 170 10.78 -1.45 7.74
N LEU A 171 9.98 -0.64 7.04
CA LEU A 171 9.80 -0.76 5.60
C LEU A 171 11.13 -0.65 4.85
N SER A 172 11.98 0.31 5.22
CA SER A 172 13.32 0.48 4.65
C SER A 172 14.17 -0.77 4.83
N ASN A 173 14.22 -1.32 6.04
CA ASN A 173 14.97 -2.53 6.34
C ASN A 173 14.46 -3.72 5.52
N HIS A 174 13.14 -3.86 5.40
CA HIS A 174 12.51 -4.89 4.59
C HIS A 174 12.88 -4.76 3.10
N ILE A 175 12.75 -3.57 2.53
CA ILE A 175 13.11 -3.31 1.12
C ILE A 175 14.58 -3.61 0.87
N MET A 176 15.47 -3.15 1.75
CA MET A 176 16.92 -3.37 1.61
C MET A 176 17.32 -4.84 1.75
N ALA A 177 16.56 -5.63 2.49
CA ALA A 177 16.80 -7.07 2.66
C ALA A 177 16.19 -7.94 1.56
N THR A 178 15.10 -7.46 0.90
CA THR A 178 14.29 -8.31 0.03
C THR A 178 14.20 -7.84 -1.41
N ARG A 179 14.59 -6.60 -1.71
CA ARG A 179 14.56 -6.07 -3.08
C ARG A 179 15.94 -5.84 -3.62
N ASP A 180 16.24 -6.59 -4.67
CA ASP A 180 17.32 -6.26 -5.59
C ASP A 180 16.74 -5.47 -6.77
N GLY A 181 17.32 -4.31 -7.07
CA GLY A 181 16.92 -3.49 -8.21
C GLY A 181 16.30 -2.15 -7.82
N LYS A 182 15.88 -1.40 -8.84
CA LYS A 182 15.38 -0.04 -8.70
C LYS A 182 13.97 -0.02 -8.13
N LEU A 183 13.76 0.85 -7.15
CA LEU A 183 12.45 1.13 -6.57
C LEU A 183 11.84 2.39 -7.20
N ASN A 184 10.62 2.28 -7.68
CA ASN A 184 9.77 3.42 -8.01
C ASN A 184 8.56 3.37 -7.07
N ALA A 185 8.39 4.41 -6.25
CA ALA A 185 7.30 4.47 -5.29
C ALA A 185 6.68 5.86 -5.20
N LYS A 186 5.42 5.89 -4.79
CA LYS A 186 4.70 7.11 -4.44
C LYS A 186 4.53 7.17 -2.94
N ILE A 187 4.93 8.28 -2.33
CA ILE A 187 4.81 8.52 -0.89
C ILE A 187 3.72 9.57 -0.69
N PHE A 188 2.59 9.14 -0.17
CA PHE A 188 1.45 10.00 0.16
C PHE A 188 1.57 10.45 1.61
N ILE A 189 1.74 11.73 1.84
CA ILE A 189 1.79 12.32 3.18
C ILE A 189 0.41 12.89 3.51
N SER A 190 -0.19 12.38 4.59
CA SER A 190 -1.47 12.88 5.08
C SER A 190 -1.37 14.33 5.54
N HIS A 191 -0.38 14.62 6.36
CA HIS A 191 -0.06 15.96 6.85
C HIS A 191 1.35 15.99 7.47
N PRO A 192 1.94 17.19 7.72
CA PRO A 192 3.34 17.30 8.11
C PRO A 192 3.61 17.19 9.62
N HIS A 193 2.72 16.59 10.43
CA HIS A 193 3.05 16.32 11.82
C HIS A 193 4.18 15.29 11.91
N TRP A 194 4.98 15.37 12.96
CA TRP A 194 6.22 14.63 13.05
C TRP A 194 6.06 13.12 12.97
N ASP A 195 5.05 12.58 13.59
CA ASP A 195 4.77 11.14 13.58
C ASP A 195 4.37 10.58 12.19
N HIS A 196 4.14 11.48 11.24
CA HIS A 196 3.86 11.14 9.84
C HIS A 196 5.03 11.38 8.89
N ILE A 197 6.09 12.10 9.31
CA ILE A 197 7.21 12.45 8.42
C ILE A 197 8.60 12.24 9.03
N ASN A 198 8.73 12.07 10.36
CA ASN A 198 9.99 12.15 11.09
C ASN A 198 11.06 11.14 10.67
N ALA A 199 10.69 10.01 10.10
CA ALA A 199 11.64 8.98 9.73
C ALA A 199 11.91 8.91 8.22
N LEU A 200 11.35 9.81 7.42
CA LEU A 200 11.66 9.89 5.99
C LEU A 200 13.16 10.03 5.71
N PRO A 201 13.94 10.86 6.45
CA PRO A 201 15.38 10.96 6.28
C PRO A 201 16.15 9.64 6.50
N PHE A 202 15.55 8.68 7.19
CA PHE A 202 16.13 7.35 7.46
C PHE A 202 15.66 6.26 6.49
N PHE A 203 14.91 6.62 5.45
CA PHE A 203 14.46 5.71 4.42
C PHE A 203 15.59 5.44 3.43
N SER A 204 16.39 4.40 3.68
CA SER A 204 17.61 4.08 2.93
C SER A 204 17.42 4.03 1.40
N PRO A 205 16.28 3.61 0.85
CA PRO A 205 16.07 3.62 -0.61
C PRO A 205 16.21 5.02 -1.26
N LEU A 206 16.05 6.13 -0.52
CA LEU A 206 16.27 7.49 -1.03
C LEU A 206 17.76 7.74 -1.41
N TYR A 207 18.68 6.98 -0.85
CA TYR A 207 20.13 7.12 -1.06
C TYR A 207 20.67 6.17 -2.13
N ILE A 208 19.79 5.46 -2.86
CA ILE A 208 20.21 4.49 -3.87
C ILE A 208 20.07 5.10 -5.26
N PRO A 209 21.16 5.17 -6.06
CA PRO A 209 21.12 5.69 -7.41
C PRO A 209 20.11 4.95 -8.30
N GLY A 210 19.29 5.72 -9.00
CA GLY A 210 18.32 5.21 -9.96
C GLY A 210 16.99 4.78 -9.35
N ASN A 211 16.78 4.87 -8.04
CA ASN A 211 15.46 4.86 -7.44
C ASN A 211 14.73 6.16 -7.78
N GLU A 212 13.40 6.11 -7.77
CA GLU A 212 12.54 7.24 -8.12
C GLU A 212 11.36 7.30 -7.16
N PHE A 213 11.19 8.46 -6.55
CA PHE A 213 10.10 8.72 -5.61
C PHE A 213 9.33 9.96 -6.03
N GLU A 214 8.01 9.92 -5.89
CA GLU A 214 7.17 11.10 -5.93
C GLU A 214 6.50 11.23 -4.57
N ILE A 215 6.73 12.35 -3.89
CA ILE A 215 6.13 12.69 -2.60
C ILE A 215 4.92 13.58 -2.86
N LEU A 216 3.74 13.08 -2.46
CA LEU A 216 2.45 13.72 -2.69
C LEU A 216 1.81 14.07 -1.35
N GLY A 217 1.31 15.29 -1.19
CA GLY A 217 0.62 15.71 0.01
C GLY A 217 0.04 17.10 -0.13
N THR A 218 -0.53 17.66 0.94
CA THR A 218 -1.11 19.00 0.87
C THR A 218 -0.12 20.06 1.35
N SER A 219 -0.17 21.24 0.75
CA SER A 219 0.50 22.42 1.30
C SER A 219 -0.12 22.79 2.65
N HIS A 220 0.71 23.27 3.58
CA HIS A 220 0.27 23.67 4.90
C HIS A 220 0.61 25.15 5.16
N ALA A 221 -0.40 25.95 5.48
CA ALA A 221 -0.25 27.40 5.69
C ALA A 221 0.49 28.14 4.56
N GLY A 222 0.33 27.69 3.32
CA GLY A 222 0.99 28.26 2.13
C GLY A 222 2.42 27.75 1.91
N ILE A 223 2.92 26.83 2.73
CA ILE A 223 4.21 26.18 2.55
C ILE A 223 4.00 24.88 1.76
N SER A 224 4.74 24.67 0.66
CA SER A 224 4.63 23.48 -0.17
C SER A 224 5.11 22.21 0.54
N MET A 225 4.66 21.05 0.10
CA MET A 225 5.13 19.74 0.61
C MET A 225 6.65 19.61 0.48
N GLU A 226 7.22 20.07 -0.65
CA GLU A 226 8.67 20.11 -0.85
C GLU A 226 9.39 20.88 0.26
N SER A 227 8.91 22.10 0.57
CA SER A 227 9.50 22.94 1.63
C SER A 227 9.37 22.31 3.00
N LEU A 228 8.22 21.69 3.31
CA LEU A 228 7.97 21.01 4.59
C LEU A 228 8.90 19.81 4.79
N ILE A 229 9.06 18.99 3.77
CA ILE A 229 9.94 17.80 3.83
C ILE A 229 11.41 18.24 3.84
N THR A 230 11.79 19.20 3.02
CA THR A 230 13.18 19.70 2.98
C THR A 230 13.62 20.31 4.31
N ALA A 231 12.72 21.00 5.01
CA ALA A 231 13.03 21.64 6.28
C ALA A 231 13.49 20.66 7.38
N GLN A 232 12.98 19.42 7.39
CA GLN A 232 13.46 18.41 8.35
C GLN A 232 14.84 17.83 8.00
N MET A 233 15.31 18.05 6.77
CA MET A 233 16.64 17.67 6.29
C MET A 233 17.59 18.88 6.17
N ASP A 234 17.30 19.96 6.90
CA ASP A 234 18.21 21.08 7.08
C ASP A 234 19.46 20.62 7.83
N ASP A 235 20.64 21.12 7.45
CA ASP A 235 21.94 20.73 7.99
C ASP A 235 22.09 21.01 9.51
N VAL A 236 21.23 21.84 10.08
CA VAL A 236 21.13 22.06 11.53
C VAL A 236 20.52 20.84 12.23
N TYR A 237 19.61 20.11 11.59
CA TYR A 237 18.86 18.99 12.19
C TYR A 237 19.31 17.63 11.67
N PHE A 238 19.75 17.55 10.42
CA PHE A 238 20.12 16.31 9.77
C PHE A 238 21.37 16.48 8.88
N PRO A 239 22.37 15.57 8.96
CA PRO A 239 23.66 15.76 8.29
C PRO A 239 23.64 15.61 6.77
N ILE A 240 22.52 15.20 6.20
CA ILE A 240 22.34 14.98 4.76
C ILE A 240 21.14 15.79 4.29
N THR A 241 21.38 16.69 3.34
CA THR A 241 20.32 17.52 2.75
C THR A 241 19.63 16.81 1.59
N MET A 242 18.44 17.29 1.20
CA MET A 242 17.70 16.75 0.03
C MET A 242 18.52 16.73 -1.26
N HIS A 243 19.44 17.68 -1.45
CA HIS A 243 20.31 17.75 -2.63
C HIS A 243 21.39 16.65 -2.68
N GLN A 244 21.63 15.97 -1.56
CA GLN A 244 22.61 14.87 -1.46
C GLN A 244 21.97 13.49 -1.65
N LEU A 245 20.67 13.42 -1.89
CA LEU A 245 20.01 12.17 -2.23
C LEU A 245 20.44 11.70 -3.61
N GLU A 246 20.73 10.41 -3.74
CA GLU A 246 21.16 9.81 -5.01
C GLU A 246 19.98 9.30 -5.85
N SER A 247 18.79 9.16 -5.26
CA SER A 247 17.54 8.88 -5.97
C SER A 247 16.96 10.14 -6.61
N SER A 248 16.09 9.97 -7.60
CA SER A 248 15.26 11.06 -8.13
C SER A 248 14.04 11.26 -7.23
N VAL A 249 13.90 12.44 -6.64
CA VAL A 249 12.75 12.78 -5.79
C VAL A 249 11.98 13.94 -6.43
N TYR A 250 10.66 13.74 -6.58
CA TYR A 250 9.73 14.72 -7.12
C TYR A 250 8.68 15.05 -6.07
N PHE A 251 8.14 16.26 -6.11
CA PHE A 251 7.08 16.70 -5.20
C PHE A 251 5.84 17.11 -5.96
N ARG A 252 4.67 16.83 -5.37
CA ARG A 252 3.39 17.23 -5.93
C ARG A 252 2.44 17.65 -4.81
N ASP A 253 2.10 18.94 -4.78
CA ASP A 253 1.07 19.41 -3.87
C ASP A 253 -0.32 18.97 -4.36
N LEU A 254 -1.09 18.41 -3.44
CA LEU A 254 -2.46 17.96 -3.64
C LEU A 254 -3.44 18.86 -2.88
N THR A 255 -4.64 18.97 -3.40
CA THR A 255 -5.80 19.52 -2.72
C THR A 255 -6.91 18.48 -2.72
N GLN A 256 -8.04 18.77 -2.10
CA GLN A 256 -9.21 17.90 -2.24
C GLN A 256 -9.61 17.78 -3.71
N GLY A 257 -9.69 16.56 -4.23
CA GLY A 257 -9.98 16.31 -5.64
C GLY A 257 -9.76 14.87 -6.08
N GLU A 258 -9.57 14.69 -7.39
CA GLU A 258 -9.36 13.39 -8.02
C GLU A 258 -8.16 13.47 -8.96
N TYR A 259 -7.28 12.48 -8.88
CA TYR A 259 -5.98 12.46 -9.55
C TYR A 259 -5.74 11.09 -10.21
N ASP A 260 -5.06 11.09 -11.33
CA ASP A 260 -4.38 9.91 -11.86
C ASP A 260 -2.94 9.89 -11.36
N VAL A 261 -2.57 8.77 -10.73
CA VAL A 261 -1.22 8.52 -10.24
C VAL A 261 -0.75 7.17 -10.78
N ASP A 262 0.09 7.21 -11.81
CA ASP A 262 0.58 6.02 -12.54
C ASP A 262 -0.55 5.11 -13.09
N GLY A 263 -1.68 5.70 -13.51
CA GLY A 263 -2.86 4.97 -14.00
C GLY A 263 -3.78 4.44 -12.90
N VAL A 264 -3.54 4.82 -11.66
CA VAL A 264 -4.39 4.52 -10.51
C VAL A 264 -5.22 5.74 -10.15
N ASN A 265 -6.53 5.56 -9.98
CA ASN A 265 -7.41 6.63 -9.56
C ASN A 265 -7.28 6.89 -8.06
N VAL A 266 -6.82 8.10 -7.71
CA VAL A 266 -6.64 8.56 -6.32
C VAL A 266 -7.58 9.72 -6.06
N LYS A 267 -8.45 9.58 -5.07
CA LYS A 267 -9.28 10.69 -4.57
C LYS A 267 -8.75 11.14 -3.23
N THR A 268 -8.88 12.44 -2.97
CA THR A 268 -8.44 13.07 -1.72
C THR A 268 -9.61 13.79 -1.05
N PHE A 269 -9.61 13.80 0.27
CA PHE A 269 -10.62 14.44 1.09
C PHE A 269 -9.95 15.20 2.25
N LEU A 270 -10.39 16.43 2.50
CA LEU A 270 -9.86 17.22 3.60
C LEU A 270 -10.46 16.75 4.93
N LEU A 271 -9.62 16.30 5.85
CA LEU A 271 -10.01 15.75 7.14
C LEU A 271 -10.11 16.83 8.23
N ASN A 272 -10.90 16.55 9.23
CA ASN A 272 -11.11 17.41 10.38
C ASN A 272 -10.01 17.19 11.44
N HIS A 273 -8.86 17.82 11.18
CA HIS A 273 -7.69 17.76 12.03
C HIS A 273 -6.98 19.14 12.07
N PRO A 274 -6.42 19.57 13.19
CA PRO A 274 -5.64 20.81 13.23
C PRO A 274 -4.51 20.79 12.19
N GLY A 275 -4.53 21.75 11.27
CA GLY A 275 -3.48 21.88 10.28
C GLY A 275 -3.71 21.27 8.91
N ASN A 276 -4.91 20.82 8.57
CA ASN A 276 -5.27 20.23 7.27
C ASN A 276 -4.60 18.87 7.00
N SER A 277 -5.25 17.79 7.41
CA SER A 277 -4.87 16.43 7.00
C SER A 277 -5.64 16.02 5.73
N LEU A 278 -5.00 15.29 4.82
CA LEU A 278 -5.65 14.68 3.66
C LEU A 278 -5.91 13.19 3.89
N GLY A 279 -7.16 12.79 3.73
CA GLY A 279 -7.54 11.40 3.53
C GLY A 279 -7.39 11.01 2.06
N TYR A 280 -7.06 9.76 1.82
CA TYR A 280 -6.85 9.20 0.49
C TYR A 280 -7.79 8.04 0.23
N ARG A 281 -8.40 8.00 -0.96
CA ARG A 281 -9.13 6.84 -1.48
C ARG A 281 -8.47 6.37 -2.76
N ILE A 282 -7.98 5.14 -2.75
CA ILE A 282 -7.33 4.49 -3.88
C ILE A 282 -8.34 3.56 -4.54
N ASN A 283 -8.67 3.81 -5.81
CA ASN A 283 -9.55 2.96 -6.60
C ASN A 283 -8.74 2.20 -7.66
N TYR A 284 -8.82 0.89 -7.62
CA TYR A 284 -8.06 0.02 -8.51
C TYR A 284 -8.84 -1.26 -8.85
N ASN A 285 -9.12 -1.50 -10.13
CA ASN A 285 -9.82 -2.70 -10.63
C ASN A 285 -11.10 -3.05 -9.85
N GLY A 286 -11.95 -2.06 -9.58
CA GLY A 286 -13.22 -2.24 -8.85
C GLY A 286 -13.07 -2.42 -7.34
N ARG A 287 -11.86 -2.34 -6.80
CA ARG A 287 -11.58 -2.32 -5.35
C ARG A 287 -11.27 -0.92 -4.90
N SER A 288 -11.51 -0.66 -3.63
CA SER A 288 -11.15 0.63 -3.03
C SER A 288 -10.56 0.47 -1.64
N ILE A 289 -9.52 1.26 -1.36
CA ILE A 289 -8.87 1.37 -0.06
C ILE A 289 -8.86 2.82 0.36
N CYS A 290 -9.31 3.10 1.59
CA CYS A 290 -9.29 4.44 2.16
C CYS A 290 -8.29 4.51 3.32
N TYR A 291 -7.43 5.53 3.31
CA TYR A 291 -6.51 5.88 4.39
C TYR A 291 -6.97 7.21 4.99
N ILE A 292 -7.57 7.14 6.19
CA ILE A 292 -8.20 8.26 6.89
C ILE A 292 -7.58 8.36 8.28
N THR A 293 -6.35 8.84 8.33
CA THR A 293 -5.66 9.09 9.61
C THR A 293 -5.93 10.49 10.09
N ASP A 294 -5.80 10.72 11.38
CA ASP A 294 -5.91 12.05 12.01
C ASP A 294 -7.17 12.80 11.59
N ASN A 295 -8.27 12.34 12.15
CA ASN A 295 -9.58 12.87 11.90
C ASN A 295 -10.46 12.82 13.16
N GLU A 296 -11.10 13.91 13.50
CA GLU A 296 -12.00 13.99 14.64
C GLU A 296 -13.45 14.07 14.20
N PHE A 297 -14.26 13.13 14.72
CA PHE A 297 -15.71 13.21 14.68
C PHE A 297 -16.18 13.79 16.02
N PHE A 298 -16.64 15.03 16.04
CA PHE A 298 -17.18 15.62 17.24
C PHE A 298 -18.50 14.92 17.65
N LEU A 299 -18.78 14.88 18.96
CA LEU A 299 -20.05 14.38 19.48
C LEU A 299 -21.20 15.36 19.15
N PRO A 300 -22.46 14.86 19.03
CA PRO A 300 -23.60 15.68 18.64
C PRO A 300 -23.90 16.90 19.54
N ASP A 301 -23.45 16.88 20.79
CA ASP A 301 -23.56 17.97 21.76
C ASP A 301 -22.40 18.96 21.70
N SER A 302 -21.38 18.69 20.88
CA SER A 302 -20.26 19.60 20.66
C SER A 302 -20.65 20.77 19.76
N PRO A 303 -20.20 22.02 20.05
CA PRO A 303 -20.42 23.16 19.16
C PRO A 303 -19.71 23.02 17.80
N ASN A 304 -18.75 22.09 17.70
CA ASN A 304 -18.00 21.79 16.47
C ASN A 304 -18.58 20.59 15.70
N TYR A 305 -19.73 20.03 16.15
CA TYR A 305 -20.38 18.93 15.45
C TYR A 305 -20.87 19.37 14.07
N ASP A 306 -20.41 18.68 13.05
CA ASP A 306 -20.78 18.93 11.65
C ASP A 306 -21.29 17.64 11.00
N LEU A 307 -22.61 17.51 10.91
CA LEU A 307 -23.26 16.35 10.28
C LEU A 307 -23.00 16.31 8.77
N ASP A 308 -22.90 17.48 8.12
CA ASP A 308 -22.63 17.54 6.67
C ASP A 308 -21.21 17.04 6.36
N TYR A 309 -20.26 17.36 7.23
CA TYR A 309 -18.91 16.81 7.13
C TYR A 309 -18.91 15.27 7.26
N ILE A 310 -19.62 14.74 8.28
CA ILE A 310 -19.73 13.29 8.52
C ILE A 310 -20.37 12.59 7.31
N ASN A 311 -21.44 13.16 6.76
CA ASN A 311 -22.10 12.61 5.58
C ASN A 311 -21.19 12.60 4.34
N ARG A 312 -20.50 13.71 4.05
CA ARG A 312 -19.55 13.80 2.93
C ARG A 312 -18.38 12.83 3.08
N LEU A 313 -17.85 12.66 4.29
CA LEU A 313 -16.80 11.68 4.54
C LEU A 313 -17.34 10.25 4.40
N SER A 314 -18.56 9.97 4.88
CA SER A 314 -19.22 8.68 4.69
C SER A 314 -19.42 8.35 3.21
N GLU A 315 -19.84 9.30 2.38
CA GLU A 315 -19.89 9.15 0.91
C GLU A 315 -18.52 8.91 0.29
N PHE A 316 -17.50 9.63 0.78
CA PHE A 316 -16.13 9.46 0.29
C PHE A 316 -15.57 8.05 0.53
N ILE A 317 -15.91 7.41 1.65
CA ILE A 317 -15.46 6.07 2.02
C ILE A 317 -16.50 4.98 1.71
N GLU A 318 -17.64 5.32 1.09
CA GLU A 318 -18.74 4.40 0.83
C GLU A 318 -18.28 3.14 0.10
N ASP A 319 -18.78 1.97 0.55
CA ASP A 319 -18.55 0.64 0.00
C ASP A 319 -17.05 0.26 -0.12
N THR A 320 -16.16 0.94 0.62
CA THR A 320 -14.72 0.64 0.54
C THR A 320 -14.42 -0.79 1.01
N ASP A 321 -13.48 -1.44 0.29
CA ASP A 321 -13.01 -2.79 0.64
C ASP A 321 -12.16 -2.77 1.91
N ALA A 322 -11.40 -1.68 2.13
CA ALA A 322 -10.58 -1.48 3.32
C ALA A 322 -10.57 -0.01 3.76
N LEU A 323 -10.93 0.25 5.00
CA LEU A 323 -10.79 1.54 5.66
C LEU A 323 -9.72 1.44 6.75
N ILE A 324 -8.61 2.14 6.57
CA ILE A 324 -7.60 2.37 7.60
C ILE A 324 -7.95 3.73 8.22
N THR A 325 -8.29 3.77 9.49
CA THR A 325 -8.72 5.02 10.10
C THR A 325 -8.22 5.22 11.51
N ASP A 326 -7.98 6.48 11.83
CA ASP A 326 -7.73 6.95 13.20
C ASP A 326 -8.80 6.39 14.16
N CYS A 327 -8.32 5.71 15.19
CA CYS A 327 -9.11 5.28 16.34
C CYS A 327 -8.22 5.43 17.57
N THR A 328 -7.80 6.65 17.86
CA THR A 328 -6.80 6.96 18.89
C THR A 328 -7.34 6.65 20.28
N TYR A 329 -8.60 7.01 20.56
CA TYR A 329 -9.15 6.97 21.93
C TYR A 329 -10.19 5.89 22.14
N LEU A 330 -10.26 5.40 23.38
CA LEU A 330 -11.45 4.75 23.92
C LEU A 330 -12.54 5.82 24.15
N ASP A 331 -13.81 5.42 24.17
CA ASP A 331 -14.94 6.33 24.34
C ASP A 331 -14.90 7.08 25.68
N ASN A 332 -14.35 6.46 26.73
CA ASN A 332 -14.18 7.08 28.06
C ASN A 332 -12.96 8.01 28.14
N GLU A 333 -12.03 7.94 27.22
CA GLU A 333 -10.86 8.83 27.13
C GLU A 333 -11.21 10.11 26.35
N TYR A 334 -12.03 9.99 25.31
CA TYR A 334 -12.32 11.04 24.34
C TYR A 334 -12.85 12.37 24.97
N PRO A 335 -13.73 12.36 25.98
CA PRO A 335 -14.24 13.63 26.56
C PRO A 335 -13.16 14.60 27.06
N SER A 336 -11.99 14.07 27.46
CA SER A 336 -10.83 14.89 27.87
C SER A 336 -9.90 15.27 26.70
N LYS A 337 -10.21 14.81 25.48
CA LYS A 337 -9.38 14.92 24.28
C LYS A 337 -10.10 15.63 23.13
N VAL A 338 -11.28 16.16 23.35
CA VAL A 338 -12.05 16.92 22.35
C VAL A 338 -11.23 18.08 21.81
N GLY A 339 -11.15 18.22 20.49
CA GLY A 339 -10.36 19.25 19.81
C GLY A 339 -8.88 18.87 19.57
N TRP A 340 -8.50 17.61 19.87
CA TRP A 340 -7.15 17.12 19.60
C TRP A 340 -7.01 16.55 18.18
N GLY A 341 -8.11 16.46 17.42
CA GLY A 341 -8.09 16.04 16.03
C GLY A 341 -8.15 14.53 15.82
N HIS A 342 -8.65 13.76 16.81
CA HIS A 342 -8.70 12.30 16.76
C HIS A 342 -10.03 11.74 17.25
N SER A 343 -10.35 10.53 16.77
CA SER A 343 -11.64 9.88 17.01
C SER A 343 -11.58 8.78 18.08
N CYS A 344 -12.75 8.43 18.62
CA CYS A 344 -12.95 7.30 19.51
C CYS A 344 -13.70 6.14 18.83
N VAL A 345 -13.75 5.01 19.53
CA VAL A 345 -14.25 3.73 19.00
C VAL A 345 -15.67 3.82 18.47
N SER A 346 -16.61 4.39 19.23
CA SER A 346 -18.04 4.44 18.83
C SER A 346 -18.27 5.32 17.60
N GLN A 347 -17.52 6.42 17.47
CA GLN A 347 -17.59 7.32 16.32
C GLN A 347 -17.13 6.62 15.06
N VAL A 348 -15.96 5.94 15.12
CA VAL A 348 -15.38 5.19 14.00
C VAL A 348 -16.29 4.04 13.58
N ALA A 349 -16.84 3.28 14.52
CA ALA A 349 -17.76 2.19 14.24
C ALA A 349 -19.06 2.68 13.58
N ALA A 350 -19.61 3.81 14.03
CA ALA A 350 -20.82 4.39 13.46
C ALA A 350 -20.61 4.83 12.00
N VAL A 351 -19.51 5.52 11.69
CA VAL A 351 -19.21 5.98 10.34
C VAL A 351 -18.88 4.80 9.42
N ALA A 352 -18.14 3.80 9.88
CA ALA A 352 -17.84 2.59 9.10
C ALA A 352 -19.13 1.81 8.77
N HIS A 353 -20.09 1.74 9.72
CA HIS A 353 -21.40 1.13 9.47
C HIS A 353 -22.22 1.95 8.47
N GLN A 354 -22.32 3.27 8.67
CA GLN A 354 -23.05 4.18 7.77
C GLN A 354 -22.56 4.09 6.33
N ALA A 355 -21.24 4.01 6.14
CA ALA A 355 -20.60 3.93 4.84
C ALA A 355 -20.50 2.50 4.27
N ASN A 356 -21.09 1.49 4.91
CA ASN A 356 -21.05 0.08 4.47
C ASN A 356 -19.62 -0.42 4.21
N VAL A 357 -18.65 -0.05 5.04
CA VAL A 357 -17.25 -0.46 4.95
C VAL A 357 -17.14 -1.98 5.11
N LYS A 358 -16.36 -2.66 4.25
CA LYS A 358 -16.19 -4.12 4.34
C LYS A 358 -15.19 -4.50 5.43
N ASN A 359 -13.99 -3.92 5.42
CA ASN A 359 -12.96 -4.18 6.43
C ASN A 359 -12.51 -2.86 7.06
N LEU A 360 -12.60 -2.77 8.38
CA LEU A 360 -12.18 -1.63 9.18
C LEU A 360 -10.88 -1.99 9.91
N TYR A 361 -9.85 -1.17 9.74
CA TYR A 361 -8.56 -1.30 10.40
C TYR A 361 -8.38 -0.13 11.37
N LEU A 362 -8.39 -0.44 12.69
CA LEU A 362 -8.14 0.56 13.73
C LEU A 362 -6.66 0.93 13.71
N PHE A 363 -6.40 2.21 13.61
CA PHE A 363 -5.06 2.74 13.36
C PHE A 363 -4.77 3.92 14.29
N HIS A 364 -3.53 4.44 14.29
CA HIS A 364 -3.12 5.64 14.99
C HIS A 364 -3.36 5.55 16.51
N HIS A 365 -2.87 4.46 17.14
CA HIS A 365 -3.09 4.22 18.56
C HIS A 365 -2.28 5.18 19.44
N ASP A 366 -2.94 5.74 20.47
CA ASP A 366 -2.34 6.66 21.44
C ASP A 366 -1.06 6.05 22.06
N PRO A 367 0.04 6.82 22.19
CA PRO A 367 1.30 6.32 22.75
C PRO A 367 1.19 5.89 24.21
N ASP A 368 0.22 6.37 24.96
CA ASP A 368 -0.01 5.97 26.35
C ASP A 368 -0.81 4.67 26.49
N GLN A 369 -1.30 4.11 25.39
CA GLN A 369 -2.00 2.84 25.37
C GLN A 369 -1.02 1.67 25.15
N ASP A 370 -1.07 0.70 26.06
CA ASP A 370 -0.40 -0.58 25.88
C ASP A 370 -1.20 -1.55 25.01
N ASP A 371 -0.63 -2.74 24.74
CA ASP A 371 -1.28 -3.78 23.93
C ASP A 371 -2.65 -4.19 24.48
N ALA A 372 -2.83 -4.21 25.80
CA ALA A 372 -4.09 -4.59 26.44
C ALA A 372 -5.20 -3.54 26.18
N LYS A 373 -4.86 -2.26 26.15
CA LYS A 373 -5.82 -1.20 25.79
C LYS A 373 -6.21 -1.27 24.32
N ILE A 374 -5.30 -1.63 23.41
CA ILE A 374 -5.63 -1.83 22.00
C ILE A 374 -6.55 -3.06 21.84
N ASP A 375 -6.31 -4.16 22.60
CA ASP A 375 -7.22 -5.29 22.64
C ASP A 375 -8.63 -4.88 23.09
N LEU A 376 -8.73 -4.02 24.10
CA LEU A 376 -9.99 -3.47 24.57
C LEU A 376 -10.68 -2.64 23.47
N LYS A 377 -9.95 -1.73 22.81
CA LYS A 377 -10.50 -0.97 21.66
C LYS A 377 -11.06 -1.87 20.56
N LEU A 378 -10.35 -2.94 20.23
CA LEU A 378 -10.82 -3.90 19.23
C LEU A 378 -12.08 -4.64 19.71
N ALA A 379 -12.17 -5.01 20.97
CA ALA A 379 -13.35 -5.64 21.53
C ALA A 379 -14.56 -4.67 21.53
N ASP A 380 -14.35 -3.43 21.96
CA ASP A 380 -15.38 -2.39 21.97
C ASP A 380 -15.87 -2.08 20.54
N ALA A 381 -14.98 -2.01 19.56
CA ALA A 381 -15.34 -1.79 18.16
C ALA A 381 -16.19 -2.94 17.60
N LYS A 382 -15.86 -4.20 17.92
CA LYS A 382 -16.65 -5.37 17.55
C LYS A 382 -18.06 -5.30 18.14
N MET A 383 -18.16 -5.01 19.43
CA MET A 383 -19.47 -4.86 20.12
C MET A 383 -20.28 -3.71 19.54
N ALA A 384 -19.65 -2.58 19.23
CA ALA A 384 -20.33 -1.42 18.62
C ALA A 384 -20.90 -1.76 17.24
N LEU A 385 -20.11 -2.41 16.38
CA LEU A 385 -20.56 -2.84 15.06
C LEU A 385 -21.66 -3.92 15.12
N GLU A 386 -21.55 -4.87 16.05
CA GLU A 386 -22.59 -5.89 16.27
C GLU A 386 -23.91 -5.25 16.72
N LYS A 387 -23.85 -4.30 17.65
CA LYS A 387 -25.03 -3.54 18.12
C LYS A 387 -25.71 -2.76 17.00
N LEU A 388 -24.96 -2.27 16.02
CA LEU A 388 -25.46 -1.59 14.83
C LEU A 388 -25.97 -2.56 13.76
N GLY A 389 -25.80 -3.88 13.92
CA GLY A 389 -26.12 -4.87 12.91
C GLY A 389 -25.22 -4.77 11.66
N SER A 390 -24.00 -4.23 11.81
CA SER A 390 -23.05 -4.03 10.73
C SER A 390 -22.44 -5.34 10.26
N LYS A 391 -22.14 -5.42 8.95
CA LYS A 391 -21.38 -6.52 8.35
C LYS A 391 -19.87 -6.23 8.28
N THR A 392 -19.45 -5.06 8.73
CA THR A 392 -18.06 -4.62 8.72
C THR A 392 -17.19 -5.55 9.59
N VAL A 393 -16.13 -6.07 9.02
CA VAL A 393 -15.13 -6.84 9.76
C VAL A 393 -14.09 -5.87 10.32
N VAL A 394 -13.90 -5.84 11.63
CA VAL A 394 -12.93 -4.94 12.28
C VAL A 394 -11.69 -5.68 12.76
N SER A 395 -10.53 -5.08 12.57
CA SER A 395 -9.22 -5.57 13.01
C SER A 395 -8.38 -4.42 13.58
N ALA A 396 -7.48 -4.75 14.51
CA ALA A 396 -6.36 -3.89 14.91
C ALA A 396 -5.08 -4.53 14.37
N PRO A 397 -4.49 -4.01 13.29
CA PRO A 397 -3.31 -4.59 12.68
C PRO A 397 -2.09 -4.50 13.59
N THR A 398 -1.18 -5.47 13.43
CA THR A 398 0.16 -5.42 14.02
C THR A 398 1.18 -4.95 12.99
N GLU A 399 2.31 -4.45 13.44
CA GLU A 399 3.44 -4.16 12.55
C GLU A 399 3.84 -5.39 11.74
N THR A 400 4.23 -5.17 10.47
CA THR A 400 4.56 -6.17 9.44
C THR A 400 3.40 -7.06 8.99
N GLN A 401 2.20 -6.90 9.58
CA GLN A 401 1.03 -7.66 9.14
C GLN A 401 0.54 -7.20 7.77
N SER A 402 0.23 -8.18 6.91
CA SER A 402 -0.27 -7.93 5.56
C SER A 402 -1.66 -8.54 5.36
N PHE A 403 -2.45 -7.88 4.50
CA PHE A 403 -3.78 -8.31 4.08
C PHE A 403 -3.88 -8.28 2.56
N LEU A 404 -4.63 -9.21 1.97
CA LEU A 404 -4.95 -9.24 0.55
C LEU A 404 -6.38 -8.76 0.34
N ILE A 405 -6.51 -7.60 -0.27
CA ILE A 405 -7.79 -6.92 -0.54
C ILE A 405 -8.28 -7.27 -1.94
#